data_271fef7336b1180ef4cff6d5c1bcface
#
_entry.id   271fef7336b1180ef4cff6d5c1bcface
#
_cell.length_a   1.000
_cell.length_b   1.000
_cell.length_c   1.000
_cell.angle_alpha   90.00
_cell.angle_beta   90.00
_cell.angle_gamma   90.00
#
_symmetry.space_group_name_H-M   'P 1'
#
loop_
_entity.id
_entity.type
_entity.pdbx_description
1 polymer ?
#
loop_
_entity_poly.entity_id
_entity_poly.type
_entity_poly.pdbx_seq_one_letter_code
_entity_poly.pdbx_strand_id
1 'polypeptide(L)'
;MLNLAGFLFAVLVGQIQVKDGKPVEVTVIKRIEIKQEYYLLTREKPVEVEVSGPSTLRFYTRLVFTDPSRKSGRYSIILEEDSVRQKAVVKSTEMSKGAKWNGYRLGKWRSFIVEVPPGRHVYRLYLFDATFDSVLVRPVIEKSYKWKEVTPSTPAEAIIAVENNNPVRYWASDSGKLGFPVDGPARVKIAVRYNFAPRDPEPEDVLVRAYIDGKLVSEKSFTVLKSHSVYYQDNPILIPSVRKVVWLNVPKGKHVLKVELTPPNTSVRVLVGRK
;
A
#
# COMPACT_ATOMS: atom_id res chain seq x y z
N MET A 1 -34.68 15.38 39.99
CA MET A 1 -33.28 15.50 39.52
C MET A 1 -32.90 14.19 38.86
N LEU A 2 -33.01 14.12 37.51
CA LEU A 2 -32.58 12.94 36.75
C LEU A 2 -31.12 13.17 36.32
N ASN A 3 -30.24 12.30 36.82
CA ASN A 3 -28.82 12.27 36.48
C ASN A 3 -28.67 11.47 35.18
N LEU A 4 -28.55 12.15 34.05
CA LEU A 4 -28.17 11.53 32.78
C LEU A 4 -26.65 11.29 32.79
N ALA A 5 -26.26 10.07 33.18
CA ALA A 5 -24.91 9.59 32.97
C ALA A 5 -24.74 9.30 31.47
N GLY A 6 -24.13 10.26 30.75
CA GLY A 6 -23.74 10.10 29.37
C GLY A 6 -22.62 9.06 29.25
N PHE A 7 -22.97 7.84 28.81
CA PHE A 7 -21.98 6.86 28.39
C PHE A 7 -21.31 7.36 27.08
N LEU A 8 -20.12 7.92 27.22
CA LEU A 8 -19.23 8.15 26.09
C LEU A 8 -18.75 6.77 25.60
N PHE A 9 -19.40 6.21 24.58
CA PHE A 9 -18.84 5.10 23.82
C PHE A 9 -17.67 5.65 23.00
N ALA A 10 -16.44 5.53 23.53
CA ALA A 10 -15.24 5.67 22.73
C ALA A 10 -15.22 4.49 21.75
N VAL A 11 -15.64 4.72 20.50
CA VAL A 11 -15.48 3.76 19.41
C VAL A 11 -13.97 3.64 19.15
N LEU A 12 -13.34 2.60 19.70
CA LEU A 12 -11.94 2.25 19.43
C LEU A 12 -11.86 1.72 18.01
N VAL A 13 -11.58 2.61 17.08
CA VAL A 13 -11.40 2.29 15.64
C VAL A 13 -10.06 1.55 15.46
N GLY A 14 -10.09 0.47 14.67
CA GLY A 14 -8.87 -0.23 14.27
C GLY A 14 -8.33 -1.26 15.26
N GLN A 15 -9.17 -1.83 16.11
CA GLN A 15 -8.82 -3.01 16.90
C GLN A 15 -9.01 -4.29 16.08
N ILE A 16 -8.08 -5.23 16.26
CA ILE A 16 -8.13 -6.56 15.67
C ILE A 16 -7.94 -7.60 16.76
N GLN A 17 -8.79 -8.63 16.76
CA GLN A 17 -8.67 -9.78 17.64
C GLN A 17 -8.87 -11.06 16.84
N VAL A 18 -7.93 -11.99 16.92
CA VAL A 18 -8.15 -13.35 16.39
C VAL A 18 -8.92 -14.12 17.45
N LYS A 19 -10.13 -14.53 17.10
CA LYS A 19 -11.05 -15.26 18.01
C LYS A 19 -10.82 -16.75 17.97
N ASP A 20 -10.56 -17.29 16.77
CA ASP A 20 -10.22 -18.68 16.56
C ASP A 20 -9.04 -18.79 15.59
N GLY A 21 -8.06 -19.62 15.93
CA GLY A 21 -6.85 -19.84 15.16
C GLY A 21 -5.68 -20.22 16.07
N LYS A 22 -4.95 -21.25 15.67
CA LYS A 22 -3.72 -21.67 16.37
C LYS A 22 -2.59 -20.70 16.05
N PRO A 23 -2.07 -19.89 17.00
CA PRO A 23 -0.93 -19.02 16.77
C PRO A 23 0.34 -19.84 16.53
N VAL A 24 1.19 -19.37 15.62
CA VAL A 24 2.46 -20.00 15.26
C VAL A 24 3.50 -18.91 15.00
N GLU A 25 4.74 -19.15 15.42
CA GLU A 25 5.86 -18.26 15.18
C GLU A 25 6.56 -18.61 13.87
N VAL A 26 6.64 -17.67 12.96
CA VAL A 26 7.33 -17.79 11.68
C VAL A 26 8.66 -17.06 11.73
N THR A 27 9.72 -17.75 11.45
CA THR A 27 11.06 -17.17 11.28
C THR A 27 11.26 -16.73 9.84
N VAL A 28 11.62 -15.46 9.66
CA VAL A 28 11.96 -14.88 8.35
C VAL A 28 13.39 -14.34 8.39
N ILE A 29 14.26 -14.96 7.62
CA ILE A 29 15.67 -14.56 7.49
C ILE A 29 15.81 -13.67 6.26
N LYS A 30 16.23 -12.42 6.46
CA LYS A 30 16.68 -11.48 5.43
C LYS A 30 18.14 -11.11 5.73
N ARG A 31 18.38 -9.84 6.11
CA ARG A 31 19.68 -9.40 6.68
C ARG A 31 19.76 -9.71 8.17
N ILE A 32 18.61 -9.70 8.83
CA ILE A 32 18.43 -10.08 10.23
C ILE A 32 17.30 -11.12 10.31
N GLU A 33 17.33 -11.93 11.35
CA GLU A 33 16.24 -12.83 11.68
C GLU A 33 15.09 -12.05 12.31
N ILE A 34 13.87 -12.25 11.77
CA ILE A 34 12.65 -11.62 12.27
C ILE A 34 11.66 -12.72 12.59
N LYS A 35 11.14 -12.72 13.80
CA LYS A 35 10.05 -13.57 14.23
C LYS A 35 8.71 -12.84 14.04
N GLN A 36 7.75 -13.54 13.46
CA GLN A 36 6.42 -13.00 13.15
C GLN A 36 5.35 -14.00 13.55
N GLU A 37 4.33 -13.54 14.24
CA GLU A 37 3.17 -14.35 14.56
C GLU A 37 2.26 -14.49 13.35
N TYR A 38 1.83 -15.71 13.09
CA TYR A 38 0.83 -16.11 12.11
C TYR A 38 -0.16 -17.06 12.77
N TYR A 39 -1.24 -17.37 12.07
CA TYR A 39 -2.25 -18.34 12.49
C TYR A 39 -2.33 -19.45 11.47
N LEU A 40 -2.41 -20.69 11.94
CA LEU A 40 -2.48 -21.88 11.09
C LEU A 40 -3.91 -22.06 10.56
N LEU A 41 -4.04 -22.01 9.24
CA LEU A 41 -5.26 -22.27 8.49
C LEU A 41 -5.15 -23.64 7.80
N THR A 42 -6.05 -24.55 8.13
CA THR A 42 -6.21 -25.87 7.45
C THR A 42 -7.63 -26.02 6.93
N ARG A 43 -7.94 -27.13 6.27
CA ARG A 43 -9.32 -27.42 5.82
C ARG A 43 -10.29 -27.60 6.98
N GLU A 44 -9.82 -28.20 8.09
CA GLU A 44 -10.64 -28.49 9.28
C GLU A 44 -10.69 -27.33 10.27
N LYS A 45 -9.72 -26.42 10.22
CA LYS A 45 -9.55 -25.34 11.19
C LYS A 45 -9.52 -24.00 10.48
N PRO A 46 -10.66 -23.28 10.46
CA PRO A 46 -10.73 -21.92 9.97
C PRO A 46 -9.96 -20.96 10.89
N VAL A 47 -9.71 -19.74 10.39
CA VAL A 47 -9.21 -18.64 11.21
C VAL A 47 -10.29 -17.56 11.27
N GLU A 48 -10.71 -17.20 12.48
CA GLU A 48 -11.70 -16.16 12.71
C GLU A 48 -11.05 -14.90 13.26
N VAL A 49 -11.36 -13.77 12.66
CA VAL A 49 -10.81 -12.46 12.99
C VAL A 49 -11.93 -11.46 13.19
N GLU A 50 -11.98 -10.85 14.36
CA GLU A 50 -12.88 -9.76 14.68
C GLU A 50 -12.18 -8.41 14.52
N VAL A 51 -12.83 -7.47 13.85
CA VAL A 51 -12.26 -6.15 13.53
C VAL A 51 -13.29 -5.05 13.74
N SER A 52 -12.85 -3.94 14.35
CA SER A 52 -13.65 -2.71 14.44
C SER A 52 -13.28 -1.76 13.31
N GLY A 53 -14.26 -1.42 12.45
CA GLY A 53 -14.11 -0.45 11.38
C GLY A 53 -14.63 0.97 11.74
N PRO A 54 -14.44 1.95 10.85
CA PRO A 54 -13.88 1.79 9.51
C PRO A 54 -12.36 1.59 9.52
N SER A 55 -11.88 0.57 8.81
CA SER A 55 -10.45 0.28 8.73
C SER A 55 -10.12 -0.54 7.47
N THR A 56 -8.85 -0.65 7.15
CA THR A 56 -8.37 -1.55 6.08
C THR A 56 -7.65 -2.72 6.71
N LEU A 57 -8.18 -3.92 6.51
CA LEU A 57 -7.61 -5.17 7.00
C LEU A 57 -6.80 -5.84 5.88
N ARG A 58 -5.53 -6.10 6.13
CA ARG A 58 -4.67 -6.88 5.23
C ARG A 58 -4.38 -8.24 5.82
N PHE A 59 -4.61 -9.27 5.04
CA PHE A 59 -4.18 -10.62 5.34
C PHE A 59 -2.89 -10.95 4.59
N TYR A 60 -1.81 -11.20 5.31
CA TYR A 60 -0.61 -11.82 4.75
C TYR A 60 -0.75 -13.32 4.84
N THR A 61 -0.39 -14.02 3.77
CA THR A 61 -0.53 -15.48 3.69
C THR A 61 0.76 -16.13 3.21
N ARG A 62 1.07 -17.34 3.71
CA ARG A 62 2.20 -18.18 3.29
C ARG A 62 1.76 -19.64 3.19
N LEU A 63 1.95 -20.23 2.03
CA LEU A 63 1.75 -21.67 1.85
C LEU A 63 2.85 -22.45 2.61
N VAL A 64 2.50 -23.51 3.30
CA VAL A 64 3.45 -24.41 3.96
C VAL A 64 3.84 -25.51 2.97
N PHE A 65 5.12 -25.60 2.63
CA PHE A 65 5.65 -26.64 1.72
C PHE A 65 6.03 -27.86 2.54
N THR A 66 5.20 -28.90 2.49
CA THR A 66 5.47 -30.21 3.12
C THR A 66 6.33 -31.09 2.24
N ASP A 67 6.36 -30.87 0.93
CA ASP A 67 7.25 -31.52 -0.02
C ASP A 67 8.37 -30.56 -0.48
N PRO A 68 9.63 -30.78 -0.09
CA PRO A 68 10.75 -29.90 -0.43
C PRO A 68 11.15 -29.95 -1.91
N SER A 69 10.71 -30.96 -2.68
CA SER A 69 10.99 -31.07 -4.11
C SER A 69 10.20 -30.05 -4.93
N ARG A 70 9.02 -29.67 -4.49
CA ARG A 70 8.18 -28.67 -5.13
C ARG A 70 8.66 -27.27 -4.84
N LYS A 71 8.79 -26.45 -5.88
CA LYS A 71 9.29 -25.05 -5.80
C LYS A 71 8.18 -24.01 -5.84
N SER A 72 6.96 -24.41 -6.22
CA SER A 72 5.79 -23.54 -6.30
C SER A 72 4.53 -24.26 -5.86
N GLY A 73 3.50 -23.49 -5.50
CA GLY A 73 2.19 -24.02 -5.15
C GLY A 73 1.10 -22.96 -5.25
N ARG A 74 -0.14 -23.42 -5.24
CA ARG A 74 -1.35 -22.62 -5.33
C ARG A 74 -2.26 -22.94 -4.15
N TYR A 75 -3.07 -21.97 -3.74
CA TYR A 75 -4.12 -22.15 -2.73
C TYR A 75 -5.25 -21.18 -2.96
N SER A 76 -6.45 -21.57 -2.49
CA SER A 76 -7.68 -20.79 -2.50
C SER A 76 -8.21 -20.68 -1.09
N ILE A 77 -8.51 -19.45 -0.69
CA ILE A 77 -9.14 -19.14 0.61
C ILE A 77 -10.53 -18.58 0.31
N ILE A 78 -11.56 -19.13 0.98
CA ILE A 78 -12.86 -18.48 1.06
C ILE A 78 -12.83 -17.55 2.26
N LEU A 79 -13.05 -16.27 2.01
CA LEU A 79 -13.26 -15.25 3.04
C LEU A 79 -14.75 -15.03 3.19
N GLU A 80 -15.25 -15.24 4.38
CA GLU A 80 -16.64 -14.96 4.79
C GLU A 80 -16.66 -13.73 5.69
N GLU A 81 -17.58 -12.81 5.43
CA GLU A 81 -17.82 -11.61 6.23
C GLU A 81 -19.18 -11.71 6.88
N ASP A 82 -19.24 -11.63 8.21
CA ASP A 82 -20.47 -11.64 9.04
C ASP A 82 -21.45 -12.78 8.69
N SER A 83 -20.91 -13.93 8.28
CA SER A 83 -21.67 -15.12 7.84
C SER A 83 -22.60 -14.91 6.63
N VAL A 84 -22.44 -13.81 5.90
CA VAL A 84 -23.33 -13.42 4.79
C VAL A 84 -22.61 -13.31 3.45
N ARG A 85 -21.46 -12.63 3.43
CA ARG A 85 -20.71 -12.36 2.20
C ARG A 85 -19.54 -13.29 2.07
N GLN A 86 -19.40 -13.94 0.94
CA GLN A 86 -18.25 -14.80 0.66
C GLN A 86 -17.48 -14.33 -0.57
N LYS A 87 -16.16 -14.39 -0.47
CA LYS A 87 -15.23 -14.04 -1.54
C LYS A 87 -14.14 -15.08 -1.65
N ALA A 88 -13.95 -15.63 -2.85
CA ALA A 88 -12.81 -16.49 -3.13
C ALA A 88 -11.54 -15.68 -3.42
N VAL A 89 -10.44 -16.06 -2.78
CA VAL A 89 -9.11 -15.47 -2.95
C VAL A 89 -8.13 -16.54 -3.38
N VAL A 90 -7.72 -16.50 -4.64
CA VAL A 90 -6.76 -17.45 -5.22
C VAL A 90 -5.37 -16.84 -5.24
N LYS A 91 -4.35 -17.60 -4.80
CA LYS A 91 -2.95 -17.18 -4.78
C LYS A 91 -2.03 -18.29 -5.28
N SER A 92 -1.01 -17.89 -6.03
CA SER A 92 0.14 -18.74 -6.37
C SER A 92 1.40 -18.18 -5.72
N THR A 93 2.26 -19.06 -5.25
CA THR A 93 3.49 -18.66 -4.57
C THR A 93 4.63 -19.62 -4.87
N GLU A 94 5.85 -19.09 -4.90
CA GLU A 94 7.08 -19.86 -4.95
C GLU A 94 7.62 -20.05 -3.54
N MET A 95 8.43 -21.09 -3.35
CA MET A 95 9.13 -21.34 -2.10
C MET A 95 10.06 -20.17 -1.75
N SER A 96 10.02 -19.71 -0.53
CA SER A 96 10.88 -18.65 0.00
C SER A 96 12.24 -19.21 0.40
N LYS A 97 13.32 -18.45 0.11
CA LYS A 97 14.66 -18.83 0.57
C LYS A 97 14.86 -18.67 2.08
N GLY A 98 14.17 -17.69 2.70
CA GLY A 98 14.42 -17.29 4.08
C GLY A 98 13.25 -17.44 5.05
N ALA A 99 12.12 -18.03 4.66
CA ALA A 99 10.98 -18.19 5.57
C ALA A 99 10.78 -19.65 5.96
N LYS A 100 10.71 -19.92 7.27
CA LYS A 100 10.55 -21.26 7.83
C LYS A 100 9.56 -21.26 9.00
N TRP A 101 8.91 -22.39 9.21
CA TRP A 101 8.06 -22.68 10.34
C TRP A 101 8.14 -24.15 10.70
N ASN A 102 8.49 -24.49 11.93
CA ASN A 102 8.57 -25.85 12.45
C ASN A 102 9.30 -26.83 11.50
N GLY A 103 10.44 -26.42 10.98
CA GLY A 103 11.24 -27.22 10.02
C GLY A 103 10.77 -27.13 8.56
N TYR A 104 9.53 -26.76 8.30
CA TYR A 104 8.99 -26.63 6.95
C TYR A 104 9.45 -25.33 6.27
N ARG A 105 9.66 -25.39 4.96
CA ARG A 105 9.82 -24.22 4.10
C ARG A 105 8.48 -23.56 3.87
N LEU A 106 8.47 -22.23 3.79
CA LEU A 106 7.26 -21.44 3.51
C LEU A 106 7.32 -20.79 2.13
N GLY A 107 6.17 -20.54 1.55
CA GLY A 107 6.04 -19.74 0.34
C GLY A 107 6.47 -18.28 0.56
N LYS A 108 6.84 -17.58 -0.51
CA LYS A 108 6.91 -16.13 -0.51
C LYS A 108 5.54 -15.61 -0.04
N TRP A 109 5.53 -14.55 0.77
CA TRP A 109 4.27 -14.01 1.25
C TRP A 109 3.40 -13.50 0.08
N ARG A 110 2.12 -13.69 0.23
CA ARG A 110 1.08 -13.06 -0.59
C ARG A 110 0.16 -12.27 0.31
N SER A 111 -0.63 -11.36 -0.24
CA SER A 111 -1.63 -10.66 0.55
C SER A 111 -2.87 -10.34 -0.25
N PHE A 112 -3.94 -10.06 0.48
CA PHE A 112 -5.16 -9.43 -0.01
C PHE A 112 -5.69 -8.45 1.03
N ILE A 113 -6.54 -7.55 0.60
CA ILE A 113 -7.06 -6.44 1.40
C ILE A 113 -8.58 -6.56 1.46
N VAL A 114 -9.12 -6.16 2.62
CA VAL A 114 -10.54 -6.02 2.89
C VAL A 114 -10.78 -4.64 3.47
N GLU A 115 -11.70 -3.89 2.89
CA GLU A 115 -12.19 -2.65 3.48
C GLU A 115 -13.27 -3.01 4.51
N VAL A 116 -13.01 -2.67 5.76
CA VAL A 116 -13.91 -2.95 6.89
C VAL A 116 -14.84 -1.75 7.06
N PRO A 117 -16.16 -1.92 6.89
CA PRO A 117 -17.15 -0.85 7.12
C PRO A 117 -17.14 -0.34 8.57
N PRO A 118 -17.80 0.79 8.87
CA PRO A 118 -18.03 1.20 10.25
C PRO A 118 -18.79 0.13 11.05
N GLY A 119 -18.32 -0.16 12.26
CA GLY A 119 -18.92 -1.16 13.14
C GLY A 119 -17.95 -2.30 13.47
N ARG A 120 -18.49 -3.33 14.09
CA ARG A 120 -17.78 -4.56 14.44
C ARG A 120 -18.11 -5.64 13.43
N HIS A 121 -17.10 -6.24 12.83
CA HIS A 121 -17.20 -7.24 11.77
C HIS A 121 -16.41 -8.47 12.11
N VAL A 122 -16.89 -9.63 11.70
CA VAL A 122 -16.25 -10.93 11.87
C VAL A 122 -15.90 -11.49 10.49
N TYR A 123 -14.62 -11.78 10.29
CA TYR A 123 -14.09 -12.40 9.08
C TYR A 123 -13.63 -13.81 9.38
N ARG A 124 -14.17 -14.81 8.65
CA ARG A 124 -13.73 -16.21 8.71
C ARG A 124 -13.03 -16.60 7.43
N LEU A 125 -11.89 -17.24 7.58
CA LEU A 125 -11.07 -17.74 6.49
C LEU A 125 -11.14 -19.26 6.48
N TYR A 126 -11.50 -19.83 5.34
CA TYR A 126 -11.53 -21.27 5.11
C TYR A 126 -10.56 -21.63 4.01
N LEU A 127 -9.71 -22.65 4.22
CA LEU A 127 -8.87 -23.20 3.16
C LEU A 127 -9.73 -24.10 2.27
N PHE A 128 -10.06 -23.62 1.07
CA PHE A 128 -10.92 -24.34 0.14
C PHE A 128 -10.15 -25.34 -0.70
N ASP A 129 -9.05 -24.89 -1.33
CA ASP A 129 -8.18 -25.71 -2.15
C ASP A 129 -6.72 -25.26 -1.98
N ALA A 130 -5.80 -26.24 -1.94
CA ALA A 130 -4.38 -25.93 -1.86
C ALA A 130 -3.52 -27.10 -2.34
N THR A 131 -2.35 -26.78 -2.89
CA THR A 131 -1.31 -27.77 -3.25
C THR A 131 -0.82 -28.56 -2.03
N PHE A 132 -0.88 -27.96 -0.84
CA PHE A 132 -0.50 -28.52 0.46
C PHE A 132 -1.58 -28.20 1.50
N ASP A 133 -1.63 -28.96 2.60
CA ASP A 133 -2.77 -28.96 3.53
C ASP A 133 -2.86 -27.75 4.46
N SER A 134 -1.92 -26.81 4.38
CA SER A 134 -1.93 -25.68 5.29
C SER A 134 -1.38 -24.39 4.72
N VAL A 135 -1.97 -23.30 5.17
CA VAL A 135 -1.58 -21.93 4.88
C VAL A 135 -1.44 -21.17 6.21
N LEU A 136 -0.41 -20.39 6.37
CA LEU A 136 -0.25 -19.49 7.50
C LEU A 136 -0.84 -18.14 7.14
N VAL A 137 -1.65 -17.58 8.02
CA VAL A 137 -2.36 -16.31 7.85
C VAL A 137 -1.97 -15.34 8.94
N ARG A 138 -1.67 -14.09 8.58
CA ARG A 138 -1.40 -13.00 9.50
C ARG A 138 -2.30 -11.81 9.17
N PRO A 139 -3.35 -11.58 9.96
CA PRO A 139 -4.17 -10.38 9.82
C PRO A 139 -3.46 -9.16 10.40
N VAL A 140 -3.56 -8.03 9.73
CA VAL A 140 -2.96 -6.76 10.15
C VAL A 140 -3.90 -5.62 9.77
N ILE A 141 -4.26 -4.76 10.73
CA ILE A 141 -4.89 -3.49 10.39
C ILE A 141 -3.86 -2.61 9.70
N GLU A 142 -4.15 -2.22 8.47
CA GLU A 142 -3.34 -1.22 7.81
C GLU A 142 -3.58 0.13 8.46
N LYS A 143 -2.50 0.79 8.79
CA LYS A 143 -2.59 2.17 9.27
C LYS A 143 -3.09 3.03 8.13
N SER A 144 -4.35 3.46 8.18
CA SER A 144 -4.89 4.39 7.21
C SER A 144 -4.19 5.74 7.40
N TYR A 145 -3.61 6.23 6.33
CA TYR A 145 -3.12 7.59 6.27
C TYR A 145 -4.23 8.49 5.71
N LYS A 146 -4.56 9.55 6.43
CA LYS A 146 -5.35 10.65 5.86
C LYS A 146 -4.41 11.44 4.94
N TRP A 147 -4.60 11.30 3.64
CA TRP A 147 -3.78 11.96 2.63
C TRP A 147 -4.31 13.35 2.34
N LYS A 148 -3.43 14.35 2.45
CA LYS A 148 -3.70 15.74 2.05
C LYS A 148 -2.74 16.13 0.95
N GLU A 149 -3.26 16.75 -0.10
CA GLU A 149 -2.44 17.34 -1.15
C GLU A 149 -1.75 18.60 -0.62
N VAL A 150 -0.50 18.79 -1.03
CA VAL A 150 0.30 19.97 -0.66
C VAL A 150 0.57 20.79 -1.90
N THR A 151 0.27 22.07 -1.82
CA THR A 151 0.59 23.05 -2.85
C THR A 151 2.06 23.46 -2.73
N PRO A 152 2.79 23.62 -3.84
CA PRO A 152 4.17 24.11 -3.79
C PRO A 152 4.22 25.54 -3.24
N SER A 153 5.30 25.87 -2.53
CA SER A 153 5.62 27.22 -2.06
C SER A 153 6.51 27.99 -3.04
N THR A 154 7.01 27.33 -4.08
CA THR A 154 7.74 27.95 -5.18
C THR A 154 6.80 28.21 -6.37
N PRO A 155 7.12 29.15 -7.29
CA PRO A 155 6.35 29.36 -8.51
C PRO A 155 6.17 28.04 -9.29
N ALA A 156 4.93 27.74 -9.63
CA ALA A 156 4.56 26.51 -10.32
C ALA A 156 3.24 26.68 -11.07
N GLU A 157 3.12 26.03 -12.19
CA GLU A 157 1.91 25.91 -12.97
C GLU A 157 1.09 24.69 -12.55
N ALA A 158 -0.23 24.85 -12.41
CA ALA A 158 -1.14 23.75 -12.14
C ALA A 158 -1.56 23.10 -13.45
N ILE A 159 -1.45 21.77 -13.52
CA ILE A 159 -1.87 20.96 -14.67
C ILE A 159 -2.92 19.95 -14.16
N ILE A 160 -4.08 19.92 -14.79
CA ILE A 160 -5.17 19.01 -14.40
C ILE A 160 -5.14 17.75 -15.28
N ALA A 161 -4.77 16.63 -14.67
CA ALA A 161 -4.86 15.31 -15.31
C ALA A 161 -6.19 14.65 -14.94
N VAL A 162 -6.88 14.08 -15.92
CA VAL A 162 -8.11 13.28 -15.66
C VAL A 162 -7.71 11.81 -15.53
N GLU A 163 -7.81 11.29 -14.31
CA GLU A 163 -7.50 9.91 -13.94
C GLU A 163 -8.78 9.19 -13.50
N ASN A 164 -9.17 8.12 -14.18
CA ASN A 164 -10.43 7.38 -13.87
C ASN A 164 -11.65 8.31 -13.77
N ASN A 165 -11.78 9.24 -14.71
CA ASN A 165 -12.83 10.27 -14.79
C ASN A 165 -12.81 11.29 -13.62
N ASN A 166 -11.74 11.35 -12.83
CA ASN A 166 -11.59 12.34 -11.78
C ASN A 166 -10.48 13.34 -12.12
N PRO A 167 -10.70 14.64 -11.96
CA PRO A 167 -9.66 15.64 -12.11
C PRO A 167 -8.64 15.55 -10.96
N VAL A 168 -7.37 15.47 -11.32
CA VAL A 168 -6.25 15.35 -10.39
C VAL A 168 -5.24 16.42 -10.72
N ARG A 169 -4.90 17.27 -9.75
CA ARG A 169 -3.94 18.35 -9.94
C ARG A 169 -2.51 17.86 -9.82
N TYR A 170 -1.69 18.27 -10.77
CA TYR A 170 -0.23 18.16 -10.76
C TYR A 170 0.36 19.56 -10.86
N TRP A 171 1.63 19.70 -10.51
CA TRP A 171 2.38 20.92 -10.54
C TRP A 171 3.62 20.77 -11.41
N ALA A 172 3.87 21.73 -12.29
CA ALA A 172 5.05 21.79 -13.14
C ALA A 172 5.81 23.11 -12.89
N SER A 173 7.08 23.13 -13.23
CA SER A 173 7.95 24.30 -13.17
C SER A 173 8.97 24.20 -14.30
N ASP A 174 9.25 25.32 -14.98
CA ASP A 174 10.22 25.38 -16.08
C ASP A 174 11.62 24.94 -15.66
N SER A 175 11.96 25.16 -14.39
CA SER A 175 13.23 24.69 -13.81
C SER A 175 13.26 23.23 -13.39
N GLY A 176 12.10 22.55 -13.39
CA GLY A 176 11.94 21.24 -12.81
C GLY A 176 12.13 21.17 -11.29
N LYS A 177 12.15 22.34 -10.60
CA LYS A 177 12.40 22.41 -9.15
C LYS A 177 11.21 22.99 -8.42
N LEU A 178 10.69 22.23 -7.45
CA LEU A 178 9.50 22.59 -6.68
C LEU A 178 9.76 22.38 -5.18
N GLY A 179 9.33 23.36 -4.38
CA GLY A 179 9.39 23.32 -2.91
C GLY A 179 8.00 23.12 -2.31
N PHE A 180 7.89 22.25 -1.31
CA PHE A 180 6.63 21.95 -0.63
C PHE A 180 6.81 22.06 0.89
N PRO A 181 5.98 22.82 1.61
CA PRO A 181 5.98 22.83 3.07
C PRO A 181 5.39 21.51 3.58
N VAL A 182 6.10 20.81 4.45
CA VAL A 182 5.66 19.52 5.01
C VAL A 182 5.88 19.49 6.51
N ASP A 183 4.82 19.26 7.27
CA ASP A 183 4.92 19.02 8.71
C ASP A 183 5.00 17.52 8.99
N GLY A 184 6.04 17.09 9.69
CA GLY A 184 6.23 15.72 10.15
C GLY A 184 5.84 15.53 11.64
N PRO A 185 5.74 14.29 12.11
CA PRO A 185 6.07 13.09 11.38
C PRO A 185 5.00 12.73 10.33
N ALA A 186 5.43 12.48 9.11
CA ALA A 186 4.52 12.20 8.00
C ALA A 186 5.10 11.20 7.00
N ARG A 187 4.22 10.50 6.29
CA ARG A 187 4.60 9.77 5.09
C ARG A 187 4.25 10.61 3.87
N VAL A 188 5.18 10.75 2.95
CA VAL A 188 4.98 11.55 1.73
C VAL A 188 4.96 10.62 0.52
N LYS A 189 3.99 10.89 -0.37
CA LYS A 189 3.87 10.27 -1.68
C LYS A 189 4.10 11.35 -2.73
N ILE A 190 5.16 11.20 -3.52
CA ILE A 190 5.47 12.02 -4.67
C ILE A 190 5.06 11.25 -5.91
N ALA A 191 3.99 11.66 -6.57
CA ALA A 191 3.54 11.09 -7.83
C ALA A 191 4.05 11.97 -8.97
N VAL A 192 4.69 11.38 -9.96
CA VAL A 192 5.27 12.11 -11.10
C VAL A 192 4.73 11.60 -12.42
N ARG A 193 4.61 12.50 -13.41
CA ARG A 193 4.27 12.24 -14.80
C ARG A 193 5.16 13.09 -15.69
N TYR A 194 5.78 12.48 -16.67
CA TYR A 194 6.40 13.18 -17.78
C TYR A 194 5.31 13.64 -18.74
N ASN A 195 5.46 14.84 -19.30
CA ASN A 195 4.49 15.48 -20.16
C ASN A 195 5.02 15.40 -21.61
N PHE A 196 4.69 14.30 -22.30
CA PHE A 196 5.11 14.09 -23.68
C PHE A 196 4.45 15.09 -24.63
N ALA A 197 5.24 15.72 -25.51
CA ALA A 197 4.69 16.28 -26.72
C ALA A 197 4.26 15.15 -27.71
N PRO A 198 3.37 15.40 -28.66
CA PRO A 198 2.85 14.33 -29.55
C PRO A 198 3.92 13.55 -30.29
N ARG A 199 5.02 14.20 -30.65
CA ARG A 199 6.14 13.61 -31.42
C ARG A 199 7.32 13.16 -30.55
N ASP A 200 7.24 13.34 -29.24
CA ASP A 200 8.32 12.88 -28.35
C ASP A 200 8.49 11.37 -28.47
N PRO A 201 9.73 10.88 -28.53
CA PRO A 201 10.01 9.46 -28.51
C PRO A 201 9.57 8.84 -27.19
N GLU A 202 9.34 7.54 -27.20
CA GLU A 202 9.16 6.74 -25.99
C GLU A 202 9.93 5.42 -26.12
N PRO A 203 10.47 4.87 -25.03
CA PRO A 203 10.35 5.37 -23.66
C PRO A 203 11.18 6.64 -23.40
N GLU A 204 10.87 7.34 -22.29
CA GLU A 204 11.65 8.46 -21.76
C GLU A 204 12.11 8.15 -20.33
N ASP A 205 13.30 8.64 -19.96
CA ASP A 205 13.85 8.46 -18.61
C ASP A 205 13.62 9.72 -17.76
N VAL A 206 13.05 9.51 -16.58
CA VAL A 206 12.77 10.56 -15.61
C VAL A 206 13.55 10.33 -14.33
N LEU A 207 14.37 11.30 -13.95
CA LEU A 207 15.08 11.31 -12.67
C LEU A 207 14.35 12.21 -11.68
N VAL A 208 14.05 11.67 -10.51
CA VAL A 208 13.41 12.37 -9.39
C VAL A 208 14.36 12.40 -8.21
N ARG A 209 14.76 13.59 -7.80
CA ARG A 209 15.53 13.84 -6.56
C ARG A 209 14.65 14.51 -5.55
N ALA A 210 14.69 14.04 -4.32
CA ALA A 210 13.95 14.64 -3.21
C ALA A 210 14.90 14.99 -2.07
N TYR A 211 14.76 16.22 -1.58
CA TYR A 211 15.57 16.76 -0.50
C TYR A 211 14.65 17.19 0.65
N ILE A 212 15.07 16.95 1.87
CA ILE A 212 14.44 17.51 3.07
C ILE A 212 15.45 18.46 3.70
N ASP A 213 15.08 19.74 3.81
CA ASP A 213 15.91 20.82 4.35
C ASP A 213 17.31 20.87 3.70
N GLY A 214 17.34 20.71 2.38
CA GLY A 214 18.57 20.71 1.57
C GLY A 214 19.33 19.39 1.53
N LYS A 215 19.01 18.40 2.37
CA LYS A 215 19.65 17.08 2.38
C LYS A 215 18.96 16.13 1.41
N LEU A 216 19.70 15.52 0.48
CA LEU A 216 19.19 14.48 -0.41
C LEU A 216 18.74 13.26 0.40
N VAL A 217 17.45 12.90 0.27
CA VAL A 217 16.84 11.76 0.97
C VAL A 217 16.37 10.67 0.01
N SER A 218 16.22 10.99 -1.27
CA SER A 218 15.88 10.00 -2.31
C SER A 218 16.34 10.46 -3.68
N GLU A 219 16.85 9.51 -4.45
CA GLU A 219 17.10 9.64 -5.89
C GLU A 219 16.52 8.42 -6.57
N LYS A 220 15.69 8.60 -7.60
CA LYS A 220 15.04 7.53 -8.35
C LYS A 220 14.98 7.85 -9.84
N SER A 221 15.46 6.94 -10.66
CA SER A 221 15.27 6.96 -12.10
C SER A 221 14.13 6.04 -12.49
N PHE A 222 13.33 6.47 -13.46
CA PHE A 222 12.20 5.73 -13.99
C PHE A 222 12.15 5.84 -15.50
N THR A 223 12.06 4.73 -16.18
CA THR A 223 11.64 4.69 -17.58
C THR A 223 10.12 4.78 -17.65
N VAL A 224 9.58 5.74 -18.41
CA VAL A 224 8.16 6.01 -18.54
C VAL A 224 7.68 5.88 -19.97
N LEU A 225 6.42 5.52 -20.14
CA LEU A 225 5.70 5.41 -21.41
C LEU A 225 4.49 6.33 -21.37
N LYS A 226 3.96 6.73 -22.54
CA LYS A 226 2.71 7.46 -22.68
C LYS A 226 1.55 6.70 -22.02
N SER A 227 0.64 7.42 -21.37
CA SER A 227 -0.56 6.83 -20.79
C SER A 227 -1.69 6.81 -21.83
N HIS A 228 -2.39 5.68 -21.95
CA HIS A 228 -3.55 5.54 -22.82
C HIS A 228 -4.89 5.80 -22.09
N SER A 229 -4.87 6.00 -20.77
CA SER A 229 -6.06 6.15 -19.93
C SER A 229 -6.15 7.47 -19.18
N VAL A 230 -5.18 8.37 -19.39
CA VAL A 230 -5.11 9.68 -18.73
C VAL A 230 -4.84 10.75 -19.78
N TYR A 231 -5.48 11.89 -19.62
CA TYR A 231 -5.27 13.07 -20.48
C TYR A 231 -5.23 14.33 -19.62
N TYR A 232 -4.67 15.42 -20.15
CA TYR A 232 -4.71 16.72 -19.51
C TYR A 232 -5.93 17.53 -19.97
N GLN A 233 -6.69 18.03 -19.00
CA GLN A 233 -7.91 18.81 -19.25
C GLN A 233 -7.58 20.16 -19.90
N ASP A 234 -6.55 20.82 -19.39
CA ASP A 234 -6.20 22.20 -19.76
C ASP A 234 -5.19 22.27 -20.93
N ASN A 235 -4.57 21.15 -21.26
CA ASN A 235 -3.61 21.04 -22.37
C ASN A 235 -3.73 19.70 -23.09
N PRO A 236 -4.72 19.56 -24.00
CA PRO A 236 -4.98 18.29 -24.68
C PRO A 236 -3.90 17.88 -25.69
N ILE A 237 -2.93 18.75 -25.98
CA ILE A 237 -1.82 18.43 -26.88
C ILE A 237 -0.78 17.57 -26.14
N LEU A 238 -0.58 17.80 -24.83
CA LEU A 238 0.37 17.02 -24.07
C LEU A 238 -0.23 15.66 -23.66
N ILE A 239 0.61 14.64 -23.73
CA ILE A 239 0.25 13.26 -23.36
C ILE A 239 0.95 12.93 -22.04
N PRO A 240 0.20 12.69 -20.93
CA PRO A 240 0.81 12.32 -19.67
C PRO A 240 1.43 10.92 -19.72
N SER A 241 2.56 10.73 -19.07
CA SER A 241 3.12 9.39 -18.91
C SER A 241 2.32 8.53 -17.94
N VAL A 242 2.60 7.22 -17.93
CA VAL A 242 2.22 6.33 -16.84
C VAL A 242 2.83 6.87 -15.54
N ARG A 243 2.00 7.01 -14.50
CA ARG A 243 2.40 7.57 -13.20
C ARG A 243 3.46 6.71 -12.50
N LYS A 244 4.53 7.36 -12.03
CA LYS A 244 5.52 6.77 -11.11
C LYS A 244 5.38 7.40 -9.73
N VAL A 245 5.86 6.69 -8.69
CA VAL A 245 5.69 7.12 -7.30
C VAL A 245 6.97 6.94 -6.51
N VAL A 246 7.37 7.98 -5.80
CA VAL A 246 8.43 7.96 -4.79
C VAL A 246 7.79 8.10 -3.41
N TRP A 247 8.26 7.31 -2.44
CA TRP A 247 7.79 7.31 -1.06
C TRP A 247 8.89 7.80 -0.13
N LEU A 248 8.53 8.72 0.78
CA LEU A 248 9.45 9.26 1.78
C LEU A 248 8.80 9.21 3.17
N ASN A 249 9.65 9.21 4.20
CA ASN A 249 9.24 9.49 5.57
C ASN A 249 9.86 10.83 5.98
N VAL A 250 9.04 11.74 6.47
CA VAL A 250 9.46 13.05 6.98
C VAL A 250 9.51 12.96 8.51
N PRO A 251 10.62 13.36 9.17
CA PRO A 251 10.75 13.35 10.62
C PRO A 251 9.79 14.35 11.28
N LYS A 252 9.72 14.37 12.60
CA LYS A 252 8.91 15.33 13.36
C LYS A 252 9.46 16.76 13.18
N GLY A 253 8.58 17.72 12.94
CA GLY A 253 8.91 19.13 12.76
C GLY A 253 8.35 19.72 11.47
N LYS A 254 8.63 20.99 11.25
CA LYS A 254 8.32 21.71 9.99
C LYS A 254 9.52 21.58 9.07
N HIS A 255 9.30 21.17 7.84
CA HIS A 255 10.35 20.91 6.85
C HIS A 255 9.98 21.48 5.50
N VAL A 256 10.99 21.71 4.66
CA VAL A 256 10.82 22.02 3.25
C VAL A 256 11.26 20.79 2.45
N LEU A 257 10.28 20.17 1.78
CA LEU A 257 10.55 19.12 0.80
C LEU A 257 10.81 19.77 -0.56
N LYS A 258 12.03 19.70 -1.07
CA LYS A 258 12.38 20.11 -2.43
C LYS A 258 12.36 18.88 -3.33
N VAL A 259 11.67 18.97 -4.46
CA VAL A 259 11.64 17.96 -5.53
C VAL A 259 12.32 18.54 -6.76
N GLU A 260 13.30 17.83 -7.29
CA GLU A 260 13.96 18.14 -8.57
C GLU A 260 13.63 17.06 -9.58
N LEU A 261 13.19 17.47 -10.75
CA LEU A 261 12.72 16.63 -11.85
C LEU A 261 13.63 16.87 -13.07
N THR A 262 14.10 15.79 -13.65
CA THR A 262 14.88 15.84 -14.89
C THR A 262 14.31 14.77 -15.84
N PRO A 263 13.87 15.14 -17.02
CA PRO A 263 13.80 16.49 -17.59
C PRO A 263 12.73 17.38 -16.94
N PRO A 264 12.80 18.72 -17.09
CA PRO A 264 11.90 19.66 -16.38
C PRO A 264 10.45 19.62 -16.83
N ASN A 265 10.15 19.15 -18.07
CA ASN A 265 8.79 18.93 -18.55
C ASN A 265 8.08 17.75 -17.85
N THR A 266 8.39 17.55 -16.58
CA THR A 266 7.80 16.55 -15.69
C THR A 266 6.95 17.26 -14.64
N SER A 267 5.72 16.79 -14.45
CA SER A 267 4.80 17.30 -13.44
C SER A 267 4.76 16.40 -12.20
N VAL A 268 4.49 16.99 -11.04
CA VAL A 268 4.49 16.31 -9.75
C VAL A 268 3.26 16.63 -8.92
N ARG A 269 2.78 15.64 -8.17
CA ARG A 269 1.77 15.78 -7.13
C ARG A 269 2.33 15.27 -5.82
N VAL A 270 2.28 16.07 -4.77
CA VAL A 270 2.75 15.70 -3.44
C VAL A 270 1.56 15.52 -2.51
N LEU A 271 1.50 14.36 -1.88
CA LEU A 271 0.50 13.99 -0.88
C LEU A 271 1.20 13.69 0.44
N VAL A 272 0.73 14.30 1.51
CA VAL A 272 1.22 14.07 2.87
C VAL A 272 0.19 13.28 3.65
N GLY A 273 0.59 12.10 4.10
CA GLY A 273 -0.21 11.19 4.89
C GLY A 273 0.14 11.30 6.37
N ARG A 274 -0.84 11.61 7.20
CA ARG A 274 -0.76 11.57 8.67
C ARG A 274 -1.62 10.41 9.18
N LYS A 275 -1.16 9.76 10.26
CA LYS A 275 -1.91 8.73 10.97
C LYS A 275 -2.98 9.33 11.84
#